data_0192edca483a77e50dd241ead2ebb376
#
_entry.id   0192edca483a77e50dd241ead2ebb376
#
_cell.length_a   1.000
_cell.length_b   1.000
_cell.length_c   1.000
_cell.angle_alpha   90.00
_cell.angle_beta   90.00
_cell.angle_gamma   90.00
#
_symmetry.space_group_name_H-M   'P 1'
#
loop_
_entity.id
_entity.type
_entity.pdbx_description
1 polymer ?
#
loop_
_entity_poly.entity_id
_entity_poly.type
_entity_poly.pdbx_seq_one_letter_code
_entity_poly.pdbx_strand_id
1 'polypeptide(L)'
;MTTRLTTLSNGFRIVTEHMPGLQSASAGVWVMAGGRHETAAQNGIAHFLEHMAFKGTKRRSALQIAEEIEDVGGYINAYTSREMTAYYARILKDDVALALDVIGDIVLNPAFDPKEIEVERHVILQEIGQALDTPDDIIFDWLQEVSYPDQSFGRTILGPAERVAKFARADLQTFVKDNYGPAQMILSAAGGVDHDAIVKQAEAIFGGLVARPQVAFQSATFKGAERRELKDLEQVHFAMAFDAPGYRHPDVYAAQVYSMVMGGGMSSRLFQKIREERGLCYSIFAQSGAYEDAGQITVYAGTSAEEIGDLCLITVDEMKRASEDMSDAEVARARAQIKAGMLMGLESPSSRAERIARLLAIYGRVPDVSESVAKIDAVTTADVRRYGEGLCSVDNALALYGPVAAAPSLEEIRQRLAA
;
A
#
# COMPACT_ATOMS: atom_id res chain seq x y z
N MET A 1 25.02 9.18 -5.00
CA MET A 1 23.83 9.74 -4.34
C MET A 1 23.97 9.50 -2.85
N THR A 2 23.72 10.47 -2.03
CA THR A 2 23.98 10.37 -0.59
C THR A 2 22.68 10.60 0.15
N THR A 3 22.18 9.57 0.81
CA THR A 3 21.06 9.70 1.75
C THR A 3 21.58 10.29 3.05
N ARG A 4 20.93 11.34 3.56
CA ARG A 4 21.23 11.96 4.85
C ARG A 4 20.04 11.80 5.78
N LEU A 5 20.31 11.50 7.04
CA LEU A 5 19.32 11.31 8.10
C LEU A 5 19.64 12.22 9.28
N THR A 6 18.64 12.96 9.75
CA THR A 6 18.70 13.74 11.00
C THR A 6 17.49 13.42 11.85
N THR A 7 17.68 13.25 13.15
CA THR A 7 16.59 13.09 14.12
C THR A 7 16.61 14.29 15.08
N LEU A 8 15.49 14.99 15.17
CA LEU A 8 15.34 16.11 16.11
C LEU A 8 15.26 15.60 17.56
N SER A 9 15.47 16.50 18.52
CA SER A 9 15.47 16.18 19.95
C SER A 9 14.15 15.56 20.45
N ASN A 10 13.03 15.83 19.76
CA ASN A 10 11.71 15.27 20.09
C ASN A 10 11.43 13.92 19.39
N GLY A 11 12.37 13.38 18.61
CA GLY A 11 12.26 12.12 17.88
C GLY A 11 11.73 12.23 16.45
N PHE A 12 11.40 13.45 15.96
CA PHE A 12 11.00 13.64 14.56
C PHE A 12 12.18 13.35 13.62
N ARG A 13 11.95 12.59 12.58
CA ARG A 13 12.99 12.10 11.65
C ARG A 13 12.91 12.82 10.31
N ILE A 14 14.05 13.19 9.77
CA ILE A 14 14.20 13.89 8.50
C ILE A 14 15.18 13.11 7.64
N VAL A 15 14.74 12.62 6.50
CA VAL A 15 15.57 11.88 5.56
C VAL A 15 15.54 12.54 4.20
N THR A 16 16.71 12.74 3.58
CA THR A 16 16.78 13.35 2.25
C THR A 16 17.73 12.58 1.35
N GLU A 17 17.46 12.62 0.05
CA GLU A 17 18.37 12.11 -0.96
C GLU A 17 18.55 13.14 -2.09
N HIS A 18 19.73 13.76 -2.14
CA HIS A 18 20.06 14.71 -3.19
C HIS A 18 20.32 13.97 -4.51
N MET A 19 19.62 14.38 -5.56
CA MET A 19 19.75 13.86 -6.93
C MET A 19 20.38 14.95 -7.82
N PRO A 20 21.70 14.86 -8.10
CA PRO A 20 22.41 15.91 -8.85
C PRO A 20 21.81 16.15 -10.23
N GLY A 21 21.70 17.41 -10.64
CA GLY A 21 21.24 17.80 -11.96
C GLY A 21 19.72 17.96 -12.11
N LEU A 22 18.92 17.51 -11.15
CA LEU A 22 17.48 17.69 -11.20
C LEU A 22 17.06 19.11 -10.79
N GLN A 23 16.12 19.68 -11.53
CA GLN A 23 15.47 20.95 -11.19
C GLN A 23 14.21 20.77 -10.36
N SER A 24 13.72 19.52 -10.27
CA SER A 24 12.53 19.14 -9.49
C SER A 24 12.90 18.48 -8.17
N ALA A 25 11.97 18.52 -7.22
CA ALA A 25 12.03 17.83 -5.95
C ALA A 25 10.66 17.25 -5.60
N SER A 26 10.67 16.23 -4.76
CA SER A 26 9.49 15.76 -4.04
C SER A 26 9.80 15.80 -2.56
N ALA A 27 8.89 16.37 -1.77
CA ALA A 27 9.01 16.45 -0.32
C ALA A 27 7.66 16.15 0.34
N GLY A 28 7.68 15.52 1.52
CA GLY A 28 6.44 15.15 2.19
C GLY A 28 6.65 14.71 3.63
N VAL A 29 5.54 14.50 4.33
CA VAL A 29 5.50 13.92 5.67
C VAL A 29 4.73 12.61 5.61
N TRP A 30 5.38 11.53 6.03
CA TRP A 30 4.81 10.20 6.18
C TRP A 30 4.50 9.97 7.66
N VAL A 31 3.25 9.76 7.95
CA VAL A 31 2.75 9.43 9.30
C VAL A 31 2.58 7.93 9.39
N MET A 32 3.23 7.27 10.35
CA MET A 32 3.15 5.83 10.57
C MET A 32 1.85 5.48 11.29
N ALA A 33 0.73 5.89 10.69
CA ALA A 33 -0.63 5.59 11.10
C ALA A 33 -1.53 5.55 9.86
N GLY A 34 -2.32 4.51 9.73
CA GLY A 34 -3.28 4.28 8.67
C GLY A 34 -4.40 3.39 9.16
N GLY A 35 -5.15 2.75 8.27
CA GLY A 35 -6.35 1.98 8.59
C GLY A 35 -6.18 0.91 9.67
N ARG A 36 -5.00 0.26 9.77
CA ARG A 36 -4.78 -0.75 10.82
C ARG A 36 -4.62 -0.17 12.24
N HIS A 37 -4.37 1.13 12.36
CA HIS A 37 -4.25 1.83 13.64
C HIS A 37 -5.60 2.28 14.21
N GLU A 38 -6.66 2.06 13.45
CA GLU A 38 -8.03 2.39 13.83
C GLU A 38 -8.65 1.31 14.70
N THR A 39 -9.38 1.72 15.73
CA THR A 39 -10.33 0.81 16.39
C THR A 39 -11.52 0.53 15.47
N ALA A 40 -12.34 -0.48 15.79
CA ALA A 40 -13.55 -0.75 15.01
C ALA A 40 -14.52 0.45 14.98
N ALA A 41 -14.53 1.29 16.02
CA ALA A 41 -15.36 2.49 16.07
C ALA A 41 -14.78 3.65 15.23
N GLN A 42 -13.51 3.62 14.93
CA GLN A 42 -12.77 4.65 14.16
C GLN A 42 -12.55 4.25 12.70
N ASN A 43 -13.02 3.09 12.24
CA ASN A 43 -12.73 2.61 10.90
C ASN A 43 -13.17 3.61 9.82
N GLY A 44 -12.22 4.06 8.99
CA GLY A 44 -12.36 5.09 7.98
C GLY A 44 -11.88 6.49 8.41
N ILE A 45 -11.44 6.66 9.67
CA ILE A 45 -11.08 7.98 10.17
C ILE A 45 -9.76 8.50 9.61
N ALA A 46 -8.79 7.62 9.33
CA ALA A 46 -7.52 8.00 8.74
C ALA A 46 -7.71 8.56 7.31
N HIS A 47 -8.58 7.93 6.54
CA HIS A 47 -8.97 8.41 5.21
C HIS A 47 -9.77 9.73 5.30
N PHE A 48 -10.68 9.84 6.24
CA PHE A 48 -11.40 11.10 6.46
C PHE A 48 -10.44 12.25 6.82
N LEU A 49 -9.40 11.98 7.61
CA LEU A 49 -8.36 12.95 7.95
C LEU A 49 -7.52 13.38 6.74
N GLU A 50 -7.25 12.48 5.83
CA GLU A 50 -6.59 12.79 4.56
C GLU A 50 -7.36 13.86 3.80
N HIS A 51 -8.67 13.68 3.61
CA HIS A 51 -9.54 14.69 2.98
C HIS A 51 -9.53 16.02 3.74
N MET A 52 -9.66 15.96 5.05
CA MET A 52 -9.76 17.16 5.90
C MET A 52 -8.47 17.97 5.95
N ALA A 53 -7.32 17.39 5.64
CA ALA A 53 -6.05 18.11 5.58
C ALA A 53 -6.07 19.26 4.55
N PHE A 54 -6.82 19.08 3.45
CA PHE A 54 -6.94 20.07 2.37
C PHE A 54 -8.12 21.04 2.54
N LYS A 55 -8.90 20.93 3.62
CA LYS A 55 -10.11 21.73 3.86
C LYS A 55 -9.86 22.95 4.74
N GLY A 56 -8.65 23.45 4.73
CA GLY A 56 -8.23 24.66 5.41
C GLY A 56 -7.51 24.43 6.73
N THR A 57 -6.71 25.41 7.06
CA THR A 57 -5.94 25.52 8.29
C THR A 57 -6.32 26.82 9.00
N LYS A 58 -5.62 27.13 10.10
CA LYS A 58 -5.74 28.45 10.74
C LYS A 58 -5.17 29.58 9.89
N ARG A 59 -4.26 29.27 8.96
CA ARG A 59 -3.54 30.25 8.13
C ARG A 59 -4.05 30.32 6.69
N ARG A 60 -4.61 29.22 6.19
CA ARG A 60 -4.97 29.04 4.78
C ARG A 60 -6.38 28.53 4.62
N SER A 61 -7.12 29.08 3.70
CA SER A 61 -8.35 28.42 3.18
C SER A 61 -8.00 27.22 2.31
N ALA A 62 -8.96 26.37 1.99
CA ALA A 62 -8.78 25.25 1.07
C ALA A 62 -8.26 25.70 -0.30
N LEU A 63 -8.81 26.82 -0.84
CA LEU A 63 -8.36 27.39 -2.10
C LEU A 63 -6.91 27.86 -2.01
N GLN A 64 -6.50 28.55 -0.95
CA GLN A 64 -5.13 29.03 -0.78
C GLN A 64 -4.12 27.87 -0.66
N ILE A 65 -4.49 26.74 -0.08
CA ILE A 65 -3.63 25.54 -0.06
C ILE A 65 -3.33 25.07 -1.49
N ALA A 66 -4.32 25.06 -2.36
CA ALA A 66 -4.15 24.68 -3.76
C ALA A 66 -3.37 25.75 -4.53
N GLU A 67 -3.80 27.02 -4.48
CA GLU A 67 -3.21 28.14 -5.22
C GLU A 67 -1.72 28.32 -4.91
N GLU A 68 -1.31 28.31 -3.63
CA GLU A 68 0.09 28.51 -3.26
C GLU A 68 1.04 27.48 -3.90
N ILE A 69 0.59 26.24 -4.09
CA ILE A 69 1.39 25.20 -4.73
C ILE A 69 1.26 25.25 -6.27
N GLU A 70 0.07 25.53 -6.79
CA GLU A 70 -0.18 25.59 -8.24
C GLU A 70 0.48 26.83 -8.86
N ASP A 71 0.54 27.96 -8.16
CA ASP A 71 1.20 29.21 -8.60
C ASP A 71 2.69 29.02 -8.90
N VAL A 72 3.34 28.07 -8.25
CA VAL A 72 4.74 27.70 -8.54
C VAL A 72 4.85 26.48 -9.47
N GLY A 73 3.74 26.05 -10.09
CA GLY A 73 3.68 24.88 -10.99
C GLY A 73 3.85 23.55 -10.25
N GLY A 74 3.60 23.54 -8.95
CA GLY A 74 3.68 22.36 -8.10
C GLY A 74 2.41 21.52 -8.13
N TYR A 75 2.48 20.39 -7.43
CA TYR A 75 1.37 19.47 -7.21
C TYR A 75 1.44 18.96 -5.77
N ILE A 76 0.35 19.04 -5.03
CA ILE A 76 0.22 18.51 -3.68
C ILE A 76 -0.84 17.42 -3.64
N ASN A 77 -0.59 16.36 -2.89
CA ASN A 77 -1.53 15.27 -2.72
C ASN A 77 -1.28 14.52 -1.40
N ALA A 78 -2.18 13.60 -1.08
CA ALA A 78 -2.03 12.67 0.03
C ALA A 78 -2.54 11.28 -0.36
N TYR A 79 -2.22 10.28 0.43
CA TYR A 79 -2.86 8.97 0.40
C TYR A 79 -2.86 8.32 1.78
N THR A 80 -3.87 7.51 2.03
CA THR A 80 -3.97 6.66 3.21
C THR A 80 -3.80 5.20 2.80
N SER A 81 -2.93 4.49 3.49
CA SER A 81 -2.76 3.04 3.36
C SER A 81 -3.10 2.35 4.68
N ARG A 82 -2.89 1.05 4.74
CA ARG A 82 -3.14 0.29 5.97
C ARG A 82 -2.22 0.70 7.12
N GLU A 83 -0.97 1.04 6.83
CA GLU A 83 0.06 1.32 7.87
C GLU A 83 0.54 2.76 7.92
N MET A 84 0.23 3.56 6.91
CA MET A 84 0.70 4.95 6.86
C MET A 84 -0.26 5.87 6.11
N THR A 85 -0.18 7.15 6.44
CA THR A 85 -0.78 8.26 5.69
C THR A 85 0.34 9.19 5.24
N ALA A 86 0.37 9.58 3.98
CA ALA A 86 1.39 10.44 3.41
C ALA A 86 0.79 11.74 2.88
N TYR A 87 1.45 12.85 3.14
CA TYR A 87 1.16 14.19 2.59
C TYR A 87 2.40 14.67 1.87
N TYR A 88 2.34 14.88 0.56
CA TYR A 88 3.52 15.16 -0.23
C TYR A 88 3.25 16.16 -1.36
N ALA A 89 4.31 16.83 -1.78
CA ALA A 89 4.29 17.72 -2.94
C ALA A 89 5.39 17.36 -3.93
N ARG A 90 5.14 17.69 -5.20
CA ARG A 90 6.13 17.72 -6.28
C ARG A 90 6.25 19.17 -6.74
N ILE A 91 7.47 19.69 -6.70
CA ILE A 91 7.75 21.10 -6.91
C ILE A 91 9.10 21.28 -7.63
N LEU A 92 9.41 22.49 -8.04
CA LEU A 92 10.76 22.87 -8.41
C LEU A 92 11.63 22.98 -7.15
N LYS A 93 12.93 22.80 -7.31
CA LYS A 93 13.91 22.80 -6.20
C LYS A 93 13.89 24.09 -5.37
N ASP A 94 13.60 25.21 -6.01
CA ASP A 94 13.60 26.52 -5.35
C ASP A 94 12.35 26.74 -4.48
N ASP A 95 11.30 25.92 -4.67
CA ASP A 95 10.02 26.00 -3.98
C ASP A 95 9.85 24.94 -2.86
N VAL A 96 10.91 24.18 -2.55
CA VAL A 96 10.87 23.15 -1.48
C VAL A 96 10.44 23.77 -0.14
N ALA A 97 10.90 24.98 0.16
CA ALA A 97 10.56 25.67 1.41
C ALA A 97 9.05 25.99 1.50
N LEU A 98 8.43 26.42 0.40
CA LEU A 98 6.99 26.66 0.33
C LEU A 98 6.22 25.34 0.55
N ALA A 99 6.60 24.28 -0.16
CA ALA A 99 5.94 22.98 -0.03
C ALA A 99 5.98 22.45 1.41
N LEU A 100 7.13 22.57 2.09
CA LEU A 100 7.27 22.15 3.50
C LEU A 100 6.43 23.01 4.46
N ASP A 101 6.28 24.31 4.21
CA ASP A 101 5.43 25.18 5.02
C ASP A 101 3.95 24.82 4.84
N VAL A 102 3.51 24.57 3.61
CA VAL A 102 2.12 24.14 3.33
C VAL A 102 1.85 22.77 3.93
N ILE A 103 2.72 21.78 3.70
CA ILE A 103 2.56 20.42 4.25
C ILE A 103 2.57 20.43 5.78
N GLY A 104 3.51 21.19 6.39
CA GLY A 104 3.55 21.32 7.84
C GLY A 104 2.26 21.92 8.40
N ASP A 105 1.70 22.92 7.73
CA ASP A 105 0.48 23.58 8.14
C ASP A 105 -0.77 22.66 8.04
N ILE A 106 -0.94 21.95 6.93
CA ILE A 106 -2.09 21.03 6.76
C ILE A 106 -2.03 19.82 7.70
N VAL A 107 -0.81 19.34 8.04
CA VAL A 107 -0.62 18.20 8.96
C VAL A 107 -0.82 18.61 10.42
N LEU A 108 -0.32 19.80 10.82
CA LEU A 108 -0.28 20.21 12.21
C LEU A 108 -1.46 21.08 12.65
N ASN A 109 -2.05 21.85 11.73
CA ASN A 109 -3.03 22.88 12.04
C ASN A 109 -4.35 22.77 11.26
N PRO A 110 -4.87 21.57 10.91
CA PRO A 110 -6.13 21.47 10.18
C PRO A 110 -7.24 22.15 10.99
N ALA A 111 -8.05 22.94 10.30
CA ALA A 111 -9.12 23.70 10.95
C ALA A 111 -10.26 22.81 11.48
N PHE A 112 -10.51 21.69 10.79
CA PHE A 112 -11.65 20.80 11.06
C PHE A 112 -12.96 21.59 11.18
N ASP A 113 -13.20 22.48 10.19
CA ASP A 113 -14.44 23.27 10.16
C ASP A 113 -15.65 22.34 10.06
N PRO A 114 -16.68 22.52 10.90
CA PRO A 114 -17.87 21.66 10.90
C PRO A 114 -18.59 21.62 9.55
N LYS A 115 -18.57 22.70 8.76
CA LYS A 115 -19.21 22.72 7.43
C LYS A 115 -18.39 21.89 6.44
N GLU A 116 -17.07 22.01 6.46
CA GLU A 116 -16.18 21.22 5.61
C GLU A 116 -16.24 19.72 5.97
N ILE A 117 -16.38 19.38 7.26
CA ILE A 117 -16.61 17.99 7.69
C ILE A 117 -17.89 17.42 7.04
N GLU A 118 -18.98 18.18 7.00
CA GLU A 118 -20.22 17.71 6.36
C GLU A 118 -20.08 17.60 4.83
N VAL A 119 -19.37 18.51 4.19
CA VAL A 119 -19.09 18.44 2.76
C VAL A 119 -18.27 17.18 2.44
N GLU A 120 -17.14 16.98 3.14
CA GLU A 120 -16.26 15.83 2.89
C GLU A 120 -16.90 14.50 3.27
N ARG A 121 -17.74 14.47 4.30
CA ARG A 121 -18.56 13.30 4.61
C ARG A 121 -19.37 12.83 3.40
N HIS A 122 -20.03 13.77 2.70
CA HIS A 122 -20.79 13.42 1.49
C HIS A 122 -19.90 12.93 0.37
N VAL A 123 -18.72 13.52 0.18
CA VAL A 123 -17.74 13.09 -0.82
C VAL A 123 -17.27 11.65 -0.52
N ILE A 124 -16.87 11.38 0.72
CA ILE A 124 -16.40 10.04 1.13
C ILE A 124 -17.51 8.99 1.02
N LEU A 125 -18.76 9.34 1.37
CA LEU A 125 -19.89 8.44 1.17
C LEU A 125 -20.15 8.13 -0.31
N GLN A 126 -19.89 9.08 -1.22
CA GLN A 126 -19.95 8.85 -2.66
C GLN A 126 -18.79 7.94 -3.12
N GLU A 127 -17.58 8.12 -2.59
CA GLU A 127 -16.44 7.23 -2.89
C GLU A 127 -16.70 5.80 -2.42
N ILE A 128 -17.28 5.60 -1.24
CA ILE A 128 -17.70 4.27 -0.77
C ILE A 128 -18.71 3.67 -1.74
N GLY A 129 -19.69 4.45 -2.21
CA GLY A 129 -20.65 4.01 -3.23
C GLY A 129 -19.96 3.63 -4.54
N GLN A 130 -19.03 4.44 -5.01
CA GLN A 130 -18.26 4.16 -6.23
C GLN A 130 -17.43 2.88 -6.09
N ALA A 131 -16.74 2.68 -4.95
CA ALA A 131 -15.99 1.45 -4.70
C ALA A 131 -16.89 0.20 -4.75
N LEU A 132 -18.09 0.26 -4.16
CA LEU A 132 -19.09 -0.82 -4.21
C LEU A 132 -19.61 -1.08 -5.63
N ASP A 133 -19.62 -0.08 -6.50
CA ASP A 133 -20.04 -0.17 -7.89
C ASP A 133 -18.87 -0.53 -8.85
N THR A 134 -17.66 -0.73 -8.31
CA THR A 134 -16.44 -1.07 -9.07
C THR A 134 -15.98 -2.48 -8.66
N PRO A 135 -16.43 -3.54 -9.35
CA PRO A 135 -16.19 -4.93 -8.95
C PRO A 135 -14.72 -5.32 -8.85
N ASP A 136 -13.88 -4.82 -9.74
CA ASP A 136 -12.44 -5.07 -9.81
C ASP A 136 -11.63 -4.28 -8.78
N ASP A 137 -12.27 -3.39 -8.02
CA ASP A 137 -11.71 -2.67 -6.88
C ASP A 137 -12.19 -3.30 -5.54
N ILE A 138 -13.50 -3.37 -5.34
CA ILE A 138 -14.09 -3.85 -4.09
C ILE A 138 -13.69 -5.29 -3.74
N ILE A 139 -13.38 -6.12 -4.74
CA ILE A 139 -13.00 -7.51 -4.50
C ILE A 139 -11.71 -7.63 -3.67
N PHE A 140 -10.80 -6.66 -3.76
CA PHE A 140 -9.57 -6.65 -2.96
C PHE A 140 -9.85 -6.28 -1.50
N ASP A 141 -10.80 -5.41 -1.23
CA ASP A 141 -11.24 -5.13 0.14
C ASP A 141 -11.91 -6.35 0.75
N TRP A 142 -12.76 -7.05 0.00
CA TRP A 142 -13.39 -8.30 0.46
C TRP A 142 -12.36 -9.40 0.69
N LEU A 143 -11.38 -9.54 -0.22
CA LEU A 143 -10.29 -10.50 -0.05
C LEU A 143 -9.50 -10.21 1.22
N GLN A 144 -9.21 -8.95 1.50
CA GLN A 144 -8.49 -8.54 2.71
C GLN A 144 -9.32 -8.83 3.97
N GLU A 145 -10.62 -8.55 3.96
CA GLU A 145 -11.54 -8.83 5.06
C GLU A 145 -11.57 -10.33 5.40
N VAL A 146 -11.69 -11.19 4.39
CA VAL A 146 -11.72 -12.65 4.61
C VAL A 146 -10.36 -13.26 4.88
N SER A 147 -9.28 -12.58 4.50
CA SER A 147 -7.91 -12.97 4.88
C SER A 147 -7.63 -12.70 6.37
N TYR A 148 -8.16 -11.60 6.90
CA TYR A 148 -7.93 -11.13 8.29
C TYR A 148 -9.25 -10.77 8.99
N PRO A 149 -10.18 -11.73 9.17
CA PRO A 149 -11.50 -11.46 9.72
C PRO A 149 -11.39 -10.94 11.17
N ASP A 150 -12.26 -9.97 11.50
CA ASP A 150 -12.37 -9.34 12.82
C ASP A 150 -11.10 -8.61 13.30
N GLN A 151 -10.19 -8.29 12.39
CA GLN A 151 -8.94 -7.60 12.69
C GLN A 151 -8.89 -6.21 12.06
N SER A 152 -8.17 -5.27 12.69
CA SER A 152 -7.99 -3.93 12.11
C SER A 152 -7.32 -3.97 10.73
N PHE A 153 -6.42 -4.91 10.52
CA PHE A 153 -5.71 -5.11 9.26
C PHE A 153 -6.61 -5.61 8.11
N GLY A 154 -7.72 -6.31 8.44
CA GLY A 154 -8.70 -6.80 7.46
C GLY A 154 -9.71 -5.75 6.99
N ARG A 155 -9.91 -4.66 7.75
CA ARG A 155 -10.95 -3.67 7.44
C ARG A 155 -10.60 -2.82 6.22
N THR A 156 -11.63 -2.35 5.50
CA THR A 156 -11.49 -1.38 4.40
C THR A 156 -10.91 -0.05 4.90
N ILE A 157 -10.12 0.62 4.08
CA ILE A 157 -9.53 1.93 4.37
C ILE A 157 -10.60 3.02 4.35
N LEU A 158 -11.58 2.93 3.45
CA LEU A 158 -12.67 3.90 3.35
C LEU A 158 -13.58 3.89 4.60
N GLY A 159 -13.63 2.78 5.31
CA GLY A 159 -14.54 2.55 6.40
C GLY A 159 -15.98 2.26 5.95
N PRO A 160 -16.82 1.69 6.82
CA PRO A 160 -18.23 1.47 6.52
C PRO A 160 -19.02 2.79 6.57
N ALA A 161 -19.96 2.96 5.64
CA ALA A 161 -20.74 4.18 5.46
C ALA A 161 -21.43 4.65 6.76
N GLU A 162 -21.94 3.72 7.58
CA GLU A 162 -22.59 4.03 8.85
C GLU A 162 -21.63 4.58 9.93
N ARG A 163 -20.32 4.36 9.81
CA ARG A 163 -19.28 4.94 10.67
C ARG A 163 -18.89 6.32 10.17
N VAL A 164 -18.55 6.41 8.89
CA VAL A 164 -18.21 7.68 8.23
C VAL A 164 -19.29 8.72 8.42
N ALA A 165 -20.56 8.31 8.33
CA ALA A 165 -21.72 9.17 8.58
C ALA A 165 -21.78 9.80 10.00
N LYS A 166 -21.04 9.26 10.97
CA LYS A 166 -21.12 9.67 12.38
C LYS A 166 -19.88 10.39 12.91
N PHE A 167 -18.77 10.40 12.17
CA PHE A 167 -17.56 11.05 12.66
C PHE A 167 -17.79 12.53 12.96
N ALA A 168 -17.39 12.92 14.16
CA ALA A 168 -17.42 14.30 14.61
C ALA A 168 -16.00 14.90 14.64
N ARG A 169 -15.92 16.21 14.72
CA ARG A 169 -14.65 16.94 14.87
C ARG A 169 -13.77 16.37 15.99
N ALA A 170 -14.38 16.01 17.11
CA ALA A 170 -13.66 15.47 18.27
C ALA A 170 -12.97 14.12 17.97
N ASP A 171 -13.58 13.28 17.12
CA ASP A 171 -13.02 12.00 16.73
C ASP A 171 -11.73 12.21 15.90
N LEU A 172 -11.79 13.11 14.90
CA LEU A 172 -10.65 13.50 14.08
C LEU A 172 -9.49 14.05 14.93
N GLN A 173 -9.82 14.98 15.84
CA GLN A 173 -8.83 15.57 16.76
C GLN A 173 -8.19 14.52 17.68
N THR A 174 -8.98 13.56 18.15
CA THR A 174 -8.49 12.46 19.00
C THR A 174 -7.53 11.58 18.23
N PHE A 175 -7.88 11.18 17.01
CA PHE A 175 -7.00 10.33 16.19
C PHE A 175 -5.68 11.03 15.87
N VAL A 176 -5.69 12.30 15.48
CA VAL A 176 -4.46 13.10 15.29
C VAL A 176 -3.64 13.18 16.57
N LYS A 177 -4.29 13.46 17.71
CA LYS A 177 -3.61 13.52 19.00
C LYS A 177 -2.92 12.21 19.35
N ASP A 178 -3.53 11.08 19.06
CA ASP A 178 -3.02 9.78 19.45
C ASP A 178 -1.95 9.25 18.49
N ASN A 179 -2.04 9.57 17.19
CA ASN A 179 -1.23 8.95 16.15
C ASN A 179 -0.20 9.89 15.47
N TYR A 180 -0.35 11.22 15.54
CA TYR A 180 0.55 12.16 14.84
C TYR A 180 1.62 12.74 15.80
N GLY A 181 2.28 11.85 16.53
CA GLY A 181 3.42 12.22 17.36
C GLY A 181 4.72 12.36 16.55
N PRO A 182 5.73 13.12 17.04
CA PRO A 182 6.95 13.34 16.28
C PRO A 182 7.71 12.07 15.93
N ALA A 183 7.73 11.06 16.80
CA ALA A 183 8.39 9.78 16.53
C ALA A 183 7.66 8.92 15.49
N GLN A 184 6.37 9.17 15.26
CA GLN A 184 5.54 8.50 14.25
C GLN A 184 5.61 9.16 12.87
N MET A 185 6.27 10.32 12.77
CA MET A 185 6.36 11.08 11.52
C MET A 185 7.76 11.09 10.95
N ILE A 186 7.86 11.03 9.64
CA ILE A 186 9.09 11.13 8.88
C ILE A 186 8.89 12.20 7.80
N LEU A 187 9.69 13.25 7.83
CA LEU A 187 9.85 14.13 6.69
C LEU A 187 10.84 13.49 5.73
N SER A 188 10.42 13.31 4.50
CA SER A 188 11.25 12.77 3.45
C SER A 188 11.29 13.70 2.24
N ALA A 189 12.47 13.87 1.65
CA ALA A 189 12.61 14.65 0.43
C ALA A 189 13.69 14.06 -0.49
N ALA A 190 13.45 14.12 -1.81
CA ALA A 190 14.40 13.69 -2.82
C ALA A 190 14.37 14.61 -4.04
N GLY A 191 15.46 14.64 -4.80
CA GLY A 191 15.60 15.50 -5.98
C GLY A 191 16.64 16.61 -5.76
N GLY A 192 16.34 17.80 -6.28
CA GLY A 192 17.16 19.01 -6.08
C GLY A 192 16.98 19.59 -4.66
N VAL A 193 17.43 18.90 -3.63
CA VAL A 193 17.17 19.24 -2.23
C VAL A 193 18.46 19.54 -1.46
N ASP A 194 18.37 20.50 -0.50
CA ASP A 194 19.42 20.79 0.49
C ASP A 194 18.99 20.27 1.86
N HIS A 195 19.71 19.30 2.40
CA HIS A 195 19.37 18.66 3.66
C HIS A 195 19.39 19.64 4.84
N ASP A 196 20.40 20.48 4.92
CA ASP A 196 20.58 21.36 6.09
C ASP A 196 19.52 22.47 6.12
N ALA A 197 19.13 22.98 4.95
CA ALA A 197 18.01 23.90 4.81
C ALA A 197 16.68 23.24 5.23
N ILE A 198 16.45 22.00 4.79
CA ILE A 198 15.25 21.23 5.15
C ILE A 198 15.23 20.95 6.66
N VAL A 199 16.34 20.54 7.27
CA VAL A 199 16.42 20.30 8.72
C VAL A 199 16.09 21.55 9.50
N LYS A 200 16.69 22.70 9.15
CA LYS A 200 16.42 23.99 9.80
C LYS A 200 14.94 24.36 9.75
N GLN A 201 14.31 24.18 8.60
CA GLN A 201 12.88 24.47 8.43
C GLN A 201 11.99 23.45 9.17
N ALA A 202 12.33 22.17 9.11
CA ALA A 202 11.63 21.12 9.82
C ALA A 202 11.69 21.31 11.35
N GLU A 203 12.83 21.76 11.86
CA GLU A 203 12.96 22.10 13.30
C GLU A 203 12.04 23.26 13.68
N ALA A 204 11.92 24.28 12.84
CA ALA A 204 10.99 25.39 13.09
C ALA A 204 9.52 24.96 13.07
N ILE A 205 9.14 24.01 12.20
CA ILE A 205 7.77 23.54 12.03
C ILE A 205 7.40 22.46 13.05
N PHE A 206 8.26 21.44 13.22
CA PHE A 206 7.96 20.20 13.96
C PHE A 206 8.70 20.11 15.29
N GLY A 207 9.73 20.94 15.55
CA GLY A 207 10.57 20.86 16.75
C GLY A 207 9.81 21.08 18.05
N GLY A 208 8.72 21.84 18.03
CA GLY A 208 7.85 22.10 19.18
C GLY A 208 6.86 20.97 19.53
N LEU A 209 6.79 19.91 18.74
CA LEU A 209 5.90 18.79 19.01
C LEU A 209 6.34 18.01 20.24
N VAL A 210 5.38 17.67 21.10
CA VAL A 210 5.64 16.89 22.31
C VAL A 210 5.68 15.40 21.94
N ALA A 211 6.74 14.73 22.37
CA ALA A 211 6.87 13.29 22.24
C ALA A 211 5.72 12.56 22.95
N ARG A 212 5.17 11.55 22.29
CA ARG A 212 4.06 10.74 22.79
C ARG A 212 4.37 9.26 22.59
N PRO A 213 3.86 8.37 23.44
CA PRO A 213 3.94 6.93 23.21
C PRO A 213 3.26 6.58 21.88
N GLN A 214 3.84 5.65 21.15
CA GLN A 214 3.19 5.10 19.97
C GLN A 214 1.99 4.25 20.40
N VAL A 215 0.86 4.44 19.73
CA VAL A 215 -0.29 3.55 19.89
C VAL A 215 0.05 2.22 19.24
N ALA A 216 -0.05 1.13 20.01
CA ALA A 216 0.15 -0.21 19.47
C ALA A 216 -1.04 -0.59 18.59
N PHE A 217 -0.75 -1.19 17.44
CA PHE A 217 -1.77 -1.80 16.60
C PHE A 217 -1.92 -3.29 16.91
N GLN A 218 -3.04 -3.86 16.52
CA GLN A 218 -3.30 -5.30 16.63
C GLN A 218 -2.41 -6.06 15.65
N SER A 219 -1.68 -7.08 16.13
CA SER A 219 -0.93 -7.99 15.24
C SER A 219 -1.87 -8.70 14.28
N ALA A 220 -1.46 -8.77 13.01
CA ALA A 220 -2.22 -9.45 11.98
C ALA A 220 -1.98 -10.96 12.03
N THR A 221 -3.07 -11.73 11.89
CA THR A 221 -3.02 -13.19 11.81
C THR A 221 -3.89 -13.63 10.65
N PHE A 222 -3.28 -14.17 9.62
CA PHE A 222 -4.00 -14.72 8.48
C PHE A 222 -4.83 -15.91 8.93
N LYS A 223 -6.10 -15.96 8.55
CA LYS A 223 -7.02 -17.06 8.88
C LYS A 223 -7.63 -17.71 7.65
N GLY A 224 -7.79 -16.93 6.60
CA GLY A 224 -8.38 -17.35 5.34
C GLY A 224 -9.84 -17.82 5.46
N ALA A 225 -10.72 -17.14 4.75
CA ALA A 225 -12.12 -17.48 4.63
C ALA A 225 -12.59 -17.24 3.19
N GLU A 226 -13.86 -17.53 2.92
CA GLU A 226 -14.47 -17.28 1.62
C GLU A 226 -15.53 -16.18 1.73
N ARG A 227 -15.54 -15.26 0.73
CA ARG A 227 -16.67 -14.39 0.44
C ARG A 227 -17.09 -14.57 -1.00
N ARG A 228 -18.33 -14.96 -1.19
CA ARG A 228 -18.93 -15.17 -2.51
C ARG A 228 -20.20 -14.35 -2.61
N GLU A 229 -20.26 -13.49 -3.63
CA GLU A 229 -21.45 -12.67 -3.87
C GLU A 229 -21.92 -12.85 -5.31
N LEU A 230 -23.12 -13.40 -5.45
CA LEU A 230 -23.79 -13.59 -6.72
C LEU A 230 -24.44 -12.27 -7.17
N LYS A 231 -23.98 -11.75 -8.29
CA LYS A 231 -24.53 -10.54 -8.92
C LYS A 231 -24.56 -10.71 -10.42
N ASP A 232 -25.52 -10.11 -11.06
CA ASP A 232 -25.62 -10.07 -12.52
C ASP A 232 -24.63 -9.02 -13.06
N LEU A 233 -23.44 -9.49 -13.43
CA LEU A 233 -22.34 -8.74 -14.03
C LEU A 233 -21.89 -9.44 -15.31
N GLU A 234 -21.27 -8.68 -16.22
CA GLU A 234 -20.69 -9.26 -17.45
C GLU A 234 -19.51 -10.20 -17.14
N GLN A 235 -18.77 -9.96 -16.05
CA GLN A 235 -17.61 -10.76 -15.67
C GLN A 235 -17.74 -11.28 -14.24
N VAL A 236 -17.07 -12.40 -14.01
CA VAL A 236 -16.73 -12.87 -12.67
C VAL A 236 -15.38 -12.31 -12.28
N HIS A 237 -15.32 -11.70 -11.11
CA HIS A 237 -14.08 -11.28 -10.48
C HIS A 237 -13.66 -12.34 -9.48
N PHE A 238 -12.46 -12.86 -9.68
CA PHE A 238 -11.81 -13.87 -8.85
C PHE A 238 -10.60 -13.25 -8.16
N ALA A 239 -10.52 -13.36 -6.85
CA ALA A 239 -9.34 -12.99 -6.09
C ALA A 239 -9.05 -14.04 -5.02
N MET A 240 -7.82 -14.53 -4.98
CA MET A 240 -7.35 -15.53 -4.00
C MET A 240 -6.10 -15.01 -3.31
N ALA A 241 -6.02 -15.24 -2.00
CA ALA A 241 -4.89 -14.83 -1.20
C ALA A 241 -4.30 -15.97 -0.37
N PHE A 242 -3.00 -15.88 -0.15
CA PHE A 242 -2.23 -16.78 0.71
C PHE A 242 -1.46 -15.97 1.73
N ASP A 243 -1.25 -16.54 2.93
CA ASP A 243 -0.38 -15.95 3.93
C ASP A 243 1.04 -15.81 3.40
N ALA A 244 1.65 -14.68 3.65
CA ALA A 244 2.99 -14.35 3.16
C ALA A 244 3.82 -13.59 4.21
N PRO A 245 5.14 -13.55 4.05
CA PRO A 245 6.03 -12.95 5.02
C PRO A 245 5.91 -11.42 5.06
N GLY A 246 6.01 -10.85 6.26
CA GLY A 246 6.18 -9.42 6.47
C GLY A 246 7.57 -8.92 6.04
N TYR A 247 7.77 -7.59 6.09
CA TYR A 247 8.97 -6.91 5.56
C TYR A 247 10.30 -7.43 6.07
N ARG A 248 10.38 -7.88 7.33
CA ARG A 248 11.65 -8.28 7.96
C ARG A 248 11.92 -9.78 7.87
N HIS A 249 10.98 -10.54 7.32
CA HIS A 249 11.13 -11.98 7.20
C HIS A 249 12.18 -12.34 6.13
N PRO A 250 13.02 -13.36 6.32
CA PRO A 250 14.04 -13.76 5.34
C PRO A 250 13.46 -14.16 3.98
N ASP A 251 12.27 -14.75 3.94
CA ASP A 251 11.63 -15.21 2.71
C ASP A 251 10.88 -14.11 1.93
N VAL A 252 10.90 -12.83 2.36
CA VAL A 252 10.18 -11.75 1.67
C VAL A 252 10.58 -11.60 0.20
N TYR A 253 11.88 -11.81 -0.12
CA TYR A 253 12.36 -11.76 -1.50
C TYR A 253 12.00 -13.03 -2.30
N ALA A 254 11.96 -14.20 -1.66
CA ALA A 254 11.47 -15.43 -2.30
C ALA A 254 9.98 -15.29 -2.67
N ALA A 255 9.17 -14.70 -1.79
CA ALA A 255 7.76 -14.39 -2.05
C ALA A 255 7.58 -13.43 -3.24
N GLN A 256 8.40 -12.38 -3.31
CA GLN A 256 8.38 -11.44 -4.45
C GLN A 256 8.76 -12.12 -5.77
N VAL A 257 9.81 -12.95 -5.77
CA VAL A 257 10.24 -13.67 -6.97
C VAL A 257 9.18 -14.69 -7.37
N TYR A 258 8.59 -15.43 -6.42
CA TYR A 258 7.51 -16.37 -6.68
C TYR A 258 6.31 -15.68 -7.36
N SER A 259 5.81 -14.59 -6.79
CA SER A 259 4.68 -13.87 -7.37
C SER A 259 4.98 -13.33 -8.78
N MET A 260 6.22 -12.88 -9.01
CA MET A 260 6.67 -12.42 -10.33
C MET A 260 6.69 -13.56 -11.36
N VAL A 261 7.14 -14.76 -10.98
CA VAL A 261 7.10 -15.95 -11.85
C VAL A 261 5.67 -16.37 -12.15
N MET A 262 4.80 -16.31 -11.12
CA MET A 262 3.40 -16.73 -11.26
C MET A 262 2.58 -15.78 -12.12
N GLY A 263 2.64 -14.48 -11.89
CA GLY A 263 1.72 -13.53 -12.53
C GLY A 263 2.28 -12.11 -12.73
N GLY A 264 3.61 -11.92 -12.73
CA GLY A 264 4.20 -10.59 -12.81
C GLY A 264 4.35 -10.01 -14.23
N GLY A 265 4.01 -10.74 -15.28
CA GLY A 265 4.10 -10.26 -16.65
C GLY A 265 3.65 -11.28 -17.71
N MET A 266 3.73 -10.90 -18.98
CA MET A 266 3.22 -11.73 -20.09
C MET A 266 3.89 -13.12 -20.19
N SER A 267 5.12 -13.28 -19.74
CA SER A 267 5.83 -14.57 -19.71
C SER A 267 5.64 -15.35 -18.41
N SER A 268 4.79 -14.89 -17.51
CA SER A 268 4.46 -15.57 -16.25
C SER A 268 3.59 -16.81 -16.48
N ARG A 269 3.64 -17.75 -15.54
CA ARG A 269 2.94 -19.02 -15.67
C ARG A 269 1.44 -18.88 -15.84
N LEU A 270 0.80 -18.12 -14.97
CA LEU A 270 -0.66 -17.92 -15.04
C LEU A 270 -1.08 -17.20 -16.33
N PHE A 271 -0.32 -16.18 -16.75
CA PHE A 271 -0.61 -15.47 -17.98
C PHE A 271 -0.53 -16.41 -19.20
N GLN A 272 0.52 -17.22 -19.30
CA GLN A 272 0.69 -18.14 -20.39
C GLN A 272 -0.38 -19.25 -20.39
N LYS A 273 -0.62 -19.89 -19.22
CA LYS A 273 -1.54 -21.03 -19.13
C LYS A 273 -3.00 -20.67 -19.26
N ILE A 274 -3.40 -19.54 -18.69
CA ILE A 274 -4.81 -19.18 -18.56
C ILE A 274 -5.23 -18.23 -19.66
N ARG A 275 -4.41 -17.21 -19.96
CA ARG A 275 -4.75 -16.22 -20.98
C ARG A 275 -4.30 -16.62 -22.37
N GLU A 276 -3.02 -16.97 -22.58
CA GLU A 276 -2.47 -17.20 -23.93
C GLU A 276 -2.87 -18.57 -24.49
N GLU A 277 -2.74 -19.65 -23.71
CA GLU A 277 -3.04 -21.00 -24.19
C GLU A 277 -4.53 -21.30 -24.24
N ARG A 278 -5.35 -20.72 -23.35
CA ARG A 278 -6.76 -21.09 -23.16
C ARG A 278 -7.75 -19.94 -23.37
N GLY A 279 -7.32 -18.70 -23.32
CA GLY A 279 -8.18 -17.53 -23.53
C GLY A 279 -9.24 -17.30 -22.45
N LEU A 280 -9.06 -17.87 -21.23
CA LEU A 280 -10.08 -17.85 -20.18
C LEU A 280 -10.27 -16.47 -19.52
N CYS A 281 -9.34 -15.54 -19.68
CA CYS A 281 -9.44 -14.20 -19.10
C CYS A 281 -8.70 -13.17 -19.95
N TYR A 282 -9.09 -11.90 -19.82
CA TYR A 282 -8.34 -10.79 -20.39
C TYR A 282 -7.18 -10.37 -19.48
N SER A 283 -7.40 -10.37 -18.18
CA SER A 283 -6.42 -9.96 -17.17
C SER A 283 -6.26 -11.03 -16.10
N ILE A 284 -5.01 -11.39 -15.84
CA ILE A 284 -4.61 -12.22 -14.70
C ILE A 284 -3.25 -11.74 -14.20
N PHE A 285 -3.10 -11.63 -12.88
CA PHE A 285 -1.83 -11.29 -12.25
C PHE A 285 -1.68 -11.94 -10.88
N ALA A 286 -0.43 -12.00 -10.43
CA ALA A 286 -0.09 -12.34 -9.05
C ALA A 286 0.86 -11.28 -8.49
N GLN A 287 0.64 -10.89 -7.25
CA GLN A 287 1.46 -9.88 -6.56
C GLN A 287 1.74 -10.28 -5.11
N SER A 288 2.88 -9.83 -4.59
CA SER A 288 3.27 -9.98 -3.19
C SER A 288 3.18 -8.63 -2.49
N GLY A 289 2.36 -8.54 -1.44
CA GLY A 289 2.30 -7.43 -0.51
C GLY A 289 2.97 -7.82 0.81
N ALA A 290 3.87 -6.98 1.33
CA ALA A 290 4.46 -7.16 2.65
C ALA A 290 4.13 -5.95 3.54
N TYR A 291 3.99 -6.21 4.84
CA TYR A 291 3.66 -5.23 5.88
C TYR A 291 4.55 -5.46 7.10
N GLU A 292 4.32 -4.76 8.20
CA GLU A 292 5.17 -4.82 9.41
C GLU A 292 5.33 -6.25 9.94
N ASP A 293 4.23 -6.96 10.11
CA ASP A 293 4.14 -8.29 10.73
C ASP A 293 3.36 -9.33 9.91
N ALA A 294 2.91 -8.96 8.71
CA ALA A 294 2.12 -9.81 7.82
C ALA A 294 2.51 -9.57 6.36
N GLY A 295 2.05 -10.46 5.50
CA GLY A 295 2.13 -10.31 4.05
C GLY A 295 1.04 -11.11 3.37
N GLN A 296 0.91 -10.92 2.07
CA GLN A 296 -0.09 -11.60 1.26
C GLN A 296 0.42 -11.80 -0.16
N ILE A 297 0.32 -13.04 -0.67
CA ILE A 297 0.35 -13.28 -2.11
C ILE A 297 -1.10 -13.22 -2.59
N THR A 298 -1.37 -12.37 -3.55
CA THR A 298 -2.70 -12.21 -4.15
C THR A 298 -2.65 -12.62 -5.61
N VAL A 299 -3.62 -13.45 -6.04
CA VAL A 299 -3.89 -13.75 -7.45
C VAL A 299 -5.26 -13.16 -7.79
N TYR A 300 -5.35 -12.46 -8.90
CA TYR A 300 -6.59 -11.89 -9.41
C TYR A 300 -6.79 -12.25 -10.88
N ALA A 301 -8.04 -12.48 -11.27
CA ALA A 301 -8.46 -12.59 -12.67
C ALA A 301 -9.92 -12.13 -12.85
N GLY A 302 -10.21 -11.56 -14.04
CA GLY A 302 -11.56 -11.31 -14.53
C GLY A 302 -11.89 -12.29 -15.66
N THR A 303 -13.00 -13.04 -15.55
CA THR A 303 -13.37 -14.12 -16.48
C THR A 303 -14.89 -14.19 -16.73
N SER A 304 -15.35 -15.12 -17.55
CA SER A 304 -16.77 -15.37 -17.78
C SER A 304 -17.38 -16.35 -16.75
N ALA A 305 -18.71 -16.39 -16.71
CA ALA A 305 -19.47 -17.32 -15.86
C ALA A 305 -19.20 -18.79 -16.18
N GLU A 306 -18.95 -19.11 -17.45
CA GLU A 306 -18.69 -20.45 -17.93
C GLU A 306 -17.28 -20.93 -17.60
N GLU A 307 -16.33 -20.01 -17.52
CA GLU A 307 -14.90 -20.31 -17.44
C GLU A 307 -14.33 -20.26 -16.03
N ILE A 308 -15.03 -19.66 -15.07
CA ILE A 308 -14.54 -19.46 -13.69
C ILE A 308 -14.11 -20.76 -13.02
N GLY A 309 -14.81 -21.86 -13.25
CA GLY A 309 -14.47 -23.17 -12.69
C GLY A 309 -13.10 -23.64 -13.16
N ASP A 310 -12.89 -23.63 -14.47
CA ASP A 310 -11.60 -24.02 -15.08
C ASP A 310 -10.48 -23.08 -14.69
N LEU A 311 -10.72 -21.76 -14.69
CA LEU A 311 -9.74 -20.76 -14.28
C LEU A 311 -9.24 -21.02 -12.85
N CYS A 312 -10.13 -21.23 -11.89
CA CYS A 312 -9.78 -21.54 -10.51
C CYS A 312 -8.90 -22.79 -10.40
N LEU A 313 -9.34 -23.89 -11.05
CA LEU A 313 -8.63 -25.16 -10.95
C LEU A 313 -7.24 -25.11 -11.61
N ILE A 314 -7.12 -24.46 -12.77
CA ILE A 314 -5.84 -24.30 -13.46
C ILE A 314 -4.89 -23.38 -12.65
N THR A 315 -5.41 -22.32 -12.03
CA THR A 315 -4.62 -21.46 -11.15
C THR A 315 -3.95 -22.27 -10.04
N VAL A 316 -4.74 -23.11 -9.38
CA VAL A 316 -4.28 -24.01 -8.29
C VAL A 316 -3.26 -25.02 -8.80
N ASP A 317 -3.53 -25.67 -9.93
CA ASP A 317 -2.61 -26.65 -10.53
C ASP A 317 -1.28 -26.04 -10.91
N GLU A 318 -1.28 -24.82 -11.47
CA GLU A 318 -0.03 -24.12 -11.81
C GLU A 318 0.75 -23.69 -10.57
N MET A 319 0.07 -23.35 -9.48
CA MET A 319 0.75 -23.04 -8.20
C MET A 319 1.46 -24.28 -7.63
N LYS A 320 0.82 -25.46 -7.69
CA LYS A 320 1.45 -26.73 -7.30
C LYS A 320 2.64 -27.05 -8.21
N ARG A 321 2.44 -27.04 -9.52
CA ARG A 321 3.52 -27.32 -10.50
C ARG A 321 4.69 -26.39 -10.33
N ALA A 322 4.47 -25.14 -9.95
CA ALA A 322 5.54 -24.18 -9.72
C ALA A 322 6.49 -24.61 -8.60
N SER A 323 6.02 -25.32 -7.57
CA SER A 323 6.88 -25.86 -6.51
C SER A 323 7.78 -27.02 -7.01
N GLU A 324 7.34 -27.73 -8.05
CA GLU A 324 8.03 -28.93 -8.56
C GLU A 324 8.97 -28.62 -9.72
N ASP A 325 8.49 -27.87 -10.73
CA ASP A 325 9.14 -27.76 -12.05
C ASP A 325 9.63 -26.34 -12.43
N MET A 326 9.51 -25.34 -11.52
CA MET A 326 10.00 -23.99 -11.79
C MET A 326 11.47 -24.02 -12.20
N SER A 327 11.79 -23.39 -13.32
CA SER A 327 13.13 -23.42 -13.90
C SER A 327 14.01 -22.25 -13.44
N ASP A 328 15.33 -22.42 -13.52
CA ASP A 328 16.30 -21.34 -13.27
C ASP A 328 16.09 -20.14 -14.21
N ALA A 329 15.64 -20.38 -15.44
CA ALA A 329 15.37 -19.32 -16.41
C ALA A 329 14.18 -18.44 -16.00
N GLU A 330 13.11 -19.01 -15.42
CA GLU A 330 11.97 -18.26 -14.90
C GLU A 330 12.37 -17.40 -13.70
N VAL A 331 13.10 -17.98 -12.75
CA VAL A 331 13.61 -17.26 -11.57
C VAL A 331 14.58 -16.15 -11.95
N ALA A 332 15.49 -16.40 -12.89
CA ALA A 332 16.43 -15.39 -13.38
C ALA A 332 15.70 -14.22 -14.06
N ARG A 333 14.67 -14.50 -14.86
CA ARG A 333 13.83 -13.49 -15.51
C ARG A 333 13.05 -12.66 -14.46
N ALA A 334 12.43 -13.30 -13.48
CA ALA A 334 11.70 -12.63 -12.40
C ALA A 334 12.62 -11.70 -11.59
N ARG A 335 13.81 -12.15 -11.20
CA ARG A 335 14.81 -11.31 -10.53
C ARG A 335 15.20 -10.10 -11.37
N ALA A 336 15.42 -10.31 -12.69
CA ALA A 336 15.75 -9.23 -13.61
C ALA A 336 14.63 -8.19 -13.69
N GLN A 337 13.36 -8.61 -13.78
CA GLN A 337 12.20 -7.73 -13.83
C GLN A 337 12.02 -6.94 -12.53
N ILE A 338 12.14 -7.59 -11.35
CA ILE A 338 12.05 -6.92 -10.05
C ILE A 338 13.14 -5.86 -9.90
N LYS A 339 14.40 -6.19 -10.25
CA LYS A 339 15.52 -5.25 -10.20
C LYS A 339 15.32 -4.08 -11.16
N ALA A 340 14.96 -4.35 -12.40
CA ALA A 340 14.73 -3.32 -13.41
C ALA A 340 13.60 -2.36 -12.96
N GLY A 341 12.47 -2.89 -12.52
CA GLY A 341 11.36 -2.08 -12.01
C GLY A 341 11.76 -1.21 -10.82
N MET A 342 12.50 -1.79 -9.86
CA MET A 342 13.02 -1.04 -8.72
C MET A 342 13.99 0.07 -9.15
N LEU A 343 14.97 -0.23 -10.01
CA LEU A 343 16.00 0.73 -10.42
C LEU A 343 15.40 1.87 -11.26
N MET A 344 14.53 1.56 -12.22
CA MET A 344 13.83 2.57 -13.03
C MET A 344 12.90 3.44 -12.15
N GLY A 345 12.22 2.85 -11.19
CA GLY A 345 11.39 3.61 -10.24
C GLY A 345 12.22 4.63 -9.43
N LEU A 346 13.48 4.34 -9.16
CA LEU A 346 14.39 5.25 -8.43
C LEU A 346 14.89 6.45 -9.26
N GLU A 347 14.54 6.57 -10.52
CA GLU A 347 14.81 7.78 -11.32
C GLU A 347 13.86 8.93 -10.97
N SER A 348 12.70 8.61 -10.37
CA SER A 348 11.71 9.61 -9.93
C SER A 348 12.01 10.14 -8.52
N PRO A 349 12.04 11.48 -8.31
CA PRO A 349 12.14 12.06 -6.98
C PRO A 349 11.02 11.60 -6.03
N SER A 350 9.79 11.47 -6.52
CA SER A 350 8.66 11.03 -5.70
C SER A 350 8.83 9.60 -5.21
N SER A 351 9.17 8.67 -6.10
CA SER A 351 9.40 7.27 -5.73
C SER A 351 10.59 7.11 -4.78
N ARG A 352 11.61 7.97 -4.91
CA ARG A 352 12.74 7.99 -3.96
C ARG A 352 12.33 8.50 -2.60
N ALA A 353 11.63 9.64 -2.53
CA ALA A 353 11.17 10.21 -1.27
C ALA A 353 10.30 9.20 -0.52
N GLU A 354 9.35 8.56 -1.19
CA GLU A 354 8.50 7.53 -0.61
C GLU A 354 9.33 6.32 -0.15
N ARG A 355 10.23 5.80 -1.00
CA ARG A 355 11.06 4.65 -0.66
C ARG A 355 11.91 4.89 0.58
N ILE A 356 12.62 6.03 0.66
CA ILE A 356 13.50 6.29 1.81
C ILE A 356 12.71 6.53 3.10
N ALA A 357 11.51 7.14 3.02
CA ALA A 357 10.61 7.26 4.16
C ALA A 357 10.17 5.88 4.67
N ARG A 358 9.69 5.02 3.75
CA ARG A 358 9.20 3.68 4.08
C ARG A 358 10.32 2.77 4.62
N LEU A 359 11.50 2.78 4.00
CA LEU A 359 12.62 1.97 4.49
C LEU A 359 13.11 2.44 5.86
N LEU A 360 13.13 3.75 6.09
CA LEU A 360 13.46 4.30 7.41
C LEU A 360 12.44 3.90 8.47
N ALA A 361 11.14 3.89 8.13
CA ALA A 361 10.09 3.42 9.01
C ALA A 361 10.26 1.93 9.36
N ILE A 362 10.47 1.09 8.35
CA ILE A 362 10.55 -0.36 8.49
C ILE A 362 11.82 -0.80 9.24
N TYR A 363 12.98 -0.27 8.83
CA TYR A 363 14.29 -0.78 9.26
C TYR A 363 15.01 0.14 10.24
N GLY A 364 14.49 1.33 10.55
CA GLY A 364 15.20 2.35 11.33
C GLY A 364 16.43 2.94 10.62
N ARG A 365 16.68 2.53 9.37
CA ARG A 365 17.74 2.99 8.47
C ARG A 365 17.28 2.92 7.01
N VAL A 366 17.98 3.57 6.13
CA VAL A 366 17.78 3.42 4.67
C VAL A 366 18.86 2.48 4.13
N PRO A 367 18.53 1.22 3.80
CA PRO A 367 19.47 0.30 3.15
C PRO A 367 19.90 0.83 1.79
N ASP A 368 21.17 0.59 1.45
CA ASP A 368 21.66 0.91 0.12
C ASP A 368 20.91 0.14 -0.95
N VAL A 369 20.76 0.72 -2.14
CA VAL A 369 20.11 0.06 -3.29
C VAL A 369 20.84 -1.25 -3.64
N SER A 370 22.19 -1.25 -3.56
CA SER A 370 23.01 -2.44 -3.77
C SER A 370 22.70 -3.58 -2.79
N GLU A 371 22.32 -3.25 -1.53
CA GLU A 371 21.89 -4.28 -0.56
C GLU A 371 20.60 -4.95 -1.00
N SER A 372 19.62 -4.16 -1.47
CA SER A 372 18.36 -4.70 -2.00
C SER A 372 18.58 -5.55 -3.25
N VAL A 373 19.41 -5.08 -4.18
CA VAL A 373 19.82 -5.83 -5.38
C VAL A 373 20.48 -7.15 -5.01
N ALA A 374 21.42 -7.14 -4.07
CA ALA A 374 22.13 -8.35 -3.64
C ALA A 374 21.18 -9.38 -3.01
N LYS A 375 20.17 -8.93 -2.23
CA LYS A 375 19.15 -9.82 -1.65
C LYS A 375 18.25 -10.45 -2.72
N ILE A 376 17.87 -9.70 -3.76
CA ILE A 376 17.10 -10.24 -4.89
C ILE A 376 17.96 -11.25 -5.67
N ASP A 377 19.24 -10.92 -5.94
CA ASP A 377 20.15 -11.80 -6.68
C ASP A 377 20.49 -13.09 -5.93
N ALA A 378 20.45 -13.06 -4.60
CA ALA A 378 20.72 -14.23 -3.75
C ALA A 378 19.57 -15.25 -3.76
N VAL A 379 18.35 -14.88 -4.18
CA VAL A 379 17.22 -15.81 -4.23
C VAL A 379 17.48 -16.90 -5.28
N THR A 380 17.53 -18.15 -4.86
CA THR A 380 17.73 -19.32 -5.71
C THR A 380 16.42 -19.94 -6.17
N THR A 381 16.45 -20.77 -7.19
CA THR A 381 15.30 -21.57 -7.64
C THR A 381 14.81 -22.51 -6.52
N ALA A 382 15.73 -23.05 -5.73
CA ALA A 382 15.38 -23.89 -4.59
C ALA A 382 14.59 -23.11 -3.51
N ASP A 383 14.97 -21.85 -3.23
CA ASP A 383 14.23 -20.99 -2.30
C ASP A 383 12.82 -20.72 -2.79
N VAL A 384 12.66 -20.42 -4.08
CA VAL A 384 11.35 -20.09 -4.65
C VAL A 384 10.44 -21.34 -4.71
N ARG A 385 10.99 -22.50 -5.05
CA ARG A 385 10.24 -23.78 -5.02
C ARG A 385 9.80 -24.14 -3.61
N ARG A 386 10.71 -24.10 -2.63
CA ARG A 386 10.41 -24.31 -1.20
C ARG A 386 9.31 -23.36 -0.71
N TYR A 387 9.39 -22.09 -1.12
CA TYR A 387 8.37 -21.11 -0.79
C TYR A 387 7.01 -21.47 -1.41
N GLY A 388 6.98 -21.84 -2.70
CA GLY A 388 5.77 -22.30 -3.39
C GLY A 388 5.16 -23.57 -2.78
N GLU A 389 5.99 -24.54 -2.39
CA GLU A 389 5.55 -25.74 -1.66
C GLU A 389 4.87 -25.37 -0.32
N GLY A 390 5.47 -24.42 0.42
CA GLY A 390 4.89 -23.89 1.65
C GLY A 390 3.52 -23.27 1.43
N LEU A 391 3.31 -22.53 0.35
CA LEU A 391 2.01 -21.92 0.03
C LEU A 391 0.89 -22.93 -0.22
N CYS A 392 1.21 -24.11 -0.74
CA CYS A 392 0.22 -25.16 -0.96
C CYS A 392 -0.31 -25.78 0.34
N SER A 393 0.37 -25.58 1.46
CA SER A 393 0.05 -26.15 2.76
C SER A 393 -0.50 -25.16 3.78
N VAL A 394 -0.54 -23.85 3.47
CA VAL A 394 -1.06 -22.80 4.36
C VAL A 394 -2.51 -22.45 4.05
N ASP A 395 -3.15 -21.79 5.01
CA ASP A 395 -4.48 -21.23 4.81
C ASP A 395 -4.50 -20.23 3.64
N ASN A 396 -5.59 -20.25 2.91
CA ASN A 396 -5.87 -19.33 1.81
C ASN A 396 -7.27 -18.71 1.95
N ALA A 397 -7.45 -17.57 1.33
CA ALA A 397 -8.70 -16.84 1.28
C ALA A 397 -9.20 -16.72 -0.16
N LEU A 398 -10.51 -16.64 -0.34
CA LEU A 398 -11.15 -16.53 -1.63
C LEU A 398 -12.22 -15.45 -1.61
N ALA A 399 -12.16 -14.54 -2.56
CA ALA A 399 -13.24 -13.60 -2.85
C ALA A 399 -13.72 -13.79 -4.28
N LEU A 400 -15.04 -13.88 -4.46
CA LEU A 400 -15.70 -14.07 -5.75
C LEU A 400 -16.86 -13.11 -5.88
N TYR A 401 -16.94 -12.41 -7.01
CA TYR A 401 -18.00 -11.45 -7.28
C TYR A 401 -18.49 -11.55 -8.73
N GLY A 402 -19.79 -11.60 -8.92
CA GLY A 402 -20.43 -11.71 -10.23
C GLY A 402 -21.21 -13.00 -10.38
N PRO A 403 -21.40 -13.54 -11.60
CA PRO A 403 -22.09 -14.81 -11.86
C PRO A 403 -21.23 -16.03 -11.48
N VAL A 404 -21.02 -16.24 -10.18
CA VAL A 404 -20.01 -17.12 -9.56
C VAL A 404 -20.49 -18.57 -9.32
N ALA A 405 -21.64 -18.97 -9.87
CA ALA A 405 -22.27 -20.27 -9.54
C ALA A 405 -21.39 -21.49 -9.89
N ALA A 406 -20.58 -21.41 -10.94
CA ALA A 406 -19.70 -22.50 -11.39
C ALA A 406 -18.32 -22.51 -10.69
N ALA A 407 -18.00 -21.51 -9.85
CA ALA A 407 -16.73 -21.46 -9.15
C ALA A 407 -16.67 -22.55 -8.06
N PRO A 408 -15.52 -23.26 -7.89
CA PRO A 408 -15.33 -24.21 -6.80
C PRO A 408 -15.35 -23.48 -5.44
N SER A 409 -15.69 -24.21 -4.39
CA SER A 409 -15.60 -23.72 -3.02
C SER A 409 -14.14 -23.59 -2.56
N LEU A 410 -13.89 -22.79 -1.53
CA LEU A 410 -12.58 -22.68 -0.89
C LEU A 410 -12.09 -24.06 -0.39
N GLU A 411 -12.99 -24.90 0.10
CA GLU A 411 -12.65 -26.25 0.57
C GLU A 411 -12.17 -27.14 -0.59
N GLU A 412 -12.84 -27.12 -1.74
CA GLU A 412 -12.40 -27.86 -2.94
C GLU A 412 -11.03 -27.37 -3.45
N ILE A 413 -10.79 -26.05 -3.40
CA ILE A 413 -9.50 -25.45 -3.73
C ILE A 413 -8.41 -25.96 -2.77
N ARG A 414 -8.67 -25.96 -1.45
CA ARG A 414 -7.73 -26.46 -0.44
C ARG A 414 -7.41 -27.93 -0.61
N GLN A 415 -8.41 -28.75 -0.86
CA GLN A 415 -8.22 -30.18 -1.12
C GLN A 415 -7.36 -30.41 -2.36
N ARG A 416 -7.54 -29.61 -3.43
CA ARG A 416 -6.73 -29.72 -4.64
C ARG A 416 -5.30 -29.24 -4.45
N LEU A 417 -5.06 -28.20 -3.64
CA LEU A 417 -3.71 -27.75 -3.26
C LEU A 417 -2.97 -28.82 -2.45
N ALA A 418 -3.67 -29.53 -1.57
CA ALA A 418 -3.09 -30.54 -0.69
C ALA A 418 -2.87 -31.91 -1.36
N ALA A 419 -3.63 -32.23 -2.44
CA ALA A 419 -3.55 -33.51 -3.17
C ALA A 419 -2.28 -33.61 -4.03
#